data_0d0f6e3dfa6a1780f2c6e05344b37948
#
_entry.id   0d0f6e3dfa6a1780f2c6e05344b37948
#
_cell.length_a   1.000
_cell.length_b   1.000
_cell.length_c   1.000
_cell.angle_alpha   90.00
_cell.angle_beta   90.00
_cell.angle_gamma   90.00
#
_symmetry.space_group_name_H-M   'P 1'
#
loop_
_entity.id
_entity.type
_entity.pdbx_description
1 polymer ?
#
loop_
_entity_poly.entity_id
_entity_poly.type
_entity_poly.pdbx_seq_one_letter_code
_entity_poly.pdbx_strand_id
1 'polypeptide(L)'
;MKNIVVVGSQWGDEGKGKIVDWLSEQADVVIRFQGGHNAGHTLVIDGITYKLRLLPSGIVRKDKISIIGNGVVVDPWALLEEIEEIRLKGVQVNTENLIISESANLILPFHREMDEIREDAAGKGKIGTTRRGIGPAYEDKIGRRSIRVMDLRSEKNLEQRLESVLLHHNAIRKGLGKKIFEKDQLKKDLLKIAPEILKFSQPVWLKIDQFKKQKKKILFEGAQGILLDVDHGTYPFVTSSNTVASSAATGSGCGPNSINYVLGITKAYTTRVGEGPFPTELQDDIGELLGTRGKEFGTVTSRKRRCGWFDGVLVRQTIKISGIDGIALTKLDVLDELDEIKMCIQYDLDGKKIDYLPAAVEDQLKIKPIYKTFPGWKTSTNGVKNINELPDNAKNYIYAVEDFIGTKISSVSTSPEREDTILIENPFEI
;
A
#
# COMPACT_ATOMS: atom_id res chain seq x y z
N MET A 1 -13.32 20.85 6.88
CA MET A 1 -13.34 19.59 6.11
C MET A 1 -12.10 18.82 6.43
N LYS A 2 -12.21 17.51 6.59
CA LYS A 2 -11.05 16.66 6.95
C LYS A 2 -10.42 16.05 5.70
N ASN A 3 -9.11 16.03 5.68
CA ASN A 3 -8.32 15.26 4.73
C ASN A 3 -7.89 13.96 5.43
N ILE A 4 -8.07 12.85 4.76
CA ILE A 4 -7.87 11.52 5.33
C ILE A 4 -6.69 10.85 4.67
N VAL A 5 -5.83 10.22 5.47
CA VAL A 5 -4.80 9.29 4.98
C VAL A 5 -5.24 7.86 5.31
N VAL A 6 -5.20 6.99 4.32
CA VAL A 6 -5.45 5.55 4.50
C VAL A 6 -4.14 4.80 4.40
N VAL A 7 -3.80 4.01 5.43
CA VAL A 7 -2.62 3.17 5.49
C VAL A 7 -2.97 1.74 5.90
N GLY A 8 -2.20 0.75 5.46
CA GLY A 8 -2.28 -0.60 5.99
C GLY A 8 -1.49 -0.69 7.30
N SER A 9 -2.08 -1.23 8.36
CA SER A 9 -1.43 -1.33 9.67
C SER A 9 -0.60 -2.61 9.87
N GLN A 10 -0.59 -3.50 8.90
CA GLN A 10 0.12 -4.80 8.91
C GLN A 10 1.14 -4.86 7.76
N TRP A 11 1.31 -6.02 7.14
CA TRP A 11 2.24 -6.24 6.01
C TRP A 11 1.60 -6.04 4.62
N GLY A 12 0.60 -5.18 4.48
CA GLY A 12 -0.14 -5.04 3.24
C GLY A 12 -1.26 -6.09 3.09
N ASP A 13 -2.01 -5.98 1.99
CA ASP A 13 -3.14 -6.88 1.69
C ASP A 13 -4.25 -6.92 2.74
N GLU A 14 -4.37 -5.87 3.57
CA GLU A 14 -5.39 -5.75 4.62
C GLU A 14 -6.82 -5.55 4.06
N GLY A 15 -7.01 -5.53 2.75
CA GLY A 15 -8.30 -5.24 2.15
C GLY A 15 -8.56 -3.75 1.95
N LYS A 16 -7.49 -2.94 1.83
CA LYS A 16 -7.59 -1.49 1.61
C LYS A 16 -8.50 -1.09 0.45
N GLY A 17 -8.51 -1.87 -0.64
CA GLY A 17 -9.28 -1.54 -1.84
C GLY A 17 -10.76 -1.25 -1.57
N LYS A 18 -11.41 -2.09 -0.77
CA LYS A 18 -12.83 -1.93 -0.38
C LYS A 18 -13.09 -0.60 0.36
N ILE A 19 -12.24 -0.30 1.35
CA ILE A 19 -12.39 0.89 2.19
C ILE A 19 -12.02 2.16 1.41
N VAL A 20 -10.95 2.10 0.63
CA VAL A 20 -10.54 3.23 -0.24
C VAL A 20 -11.60 3.52 -1.30
N ASP A 21 -12.23 2.49 -1.87
CA ASP A 21 -13.33 2.65 -2.80
C ASP A 21 -14.51 3.40 -2.16
N TRP A 22 -14.93 2.97 -0.98
CA TRP A 22 -16.00 3.63 -0.22
C TRP A 22 -15.65 5.09 0.12
N LEU A 23 -14.42 5.36 0.58
CA LEU A 23 -13.96 6.72 0.89
C LEU A 23 -13.80 7.57 -0.38
N SER A 24 -13.36 6.99 -1.50
CA SER A 24 -13.15 7.72 -2.75
C SER A 24 -14.45 8.26 -3.34
N GLU A 25 -15.59 7.65 -3.03
CA GLU A 25 -16.90 8.18 -3.40
C GLU A 25 -17.21 9.49 -2.68
N GLN A 26 -16.79 9.64 -1.44
CA GLN A 26 -17.01 10.82 -0.62
C GLN A 26 -15.94 11.90 -0.81
N ALA A 27 -14.74 11.53 -1.27
CA ALA A 27 -13.66 12.45 -1.56
C ALA A 27 -13.88 13.21 -2.88
N ASP A 28 -13.37 14.43 -2.98
CA ASP A 28 -13.28 15.19 -4.24
C ASP A 28 -11.97 14.87 -4.97
N VAL A 29 -10.90 14.60 -4.21
CA VAL A 29 -9.55 14.38 -4.72
C VAL A 29 -8.97 13.13 -4.07
N VAL A 30 -8.41 12.23 -4.89
CA VAL A 30 -7.71 11.02 -4.42
C VAL A 30 -6.25 11.05 -4.85
N ILE A 31 -5.33 10.93 -3.90
CA ILE A 31 -3.88 11.10 -4.14
C ILE A 31 -3.13 9.84 -3.76
N ARG A 32 -2.43 9.23 -4.71
CA ARG A 32 -1.37 8.25 -4.46
C ARG A 32 -0.09 8.99 -4.12
N PHE A 33 0.52 8.71 -2.97
CA PHE A 33 1.66 9.48 -2.47
C PHE A 33 2.97 8.69 -2.38
N GLN A 34 2.95 7.37 -2.53
CA GLN A 34 4.14 6.51 -2.48
C GLN A 34 3.94 5.19 -3.23
N GLY A 35 5.02 4.41 -3.36
CA GLY A 35 5.00 3.14 -4.09
C GLY A 35 5.10 3.34 -5.60
N GLY A 36 4.62 2.38 -6.34
CA GLY A 36 4.58 2.37 -7.80
C GLY A 36 3.54 1.36 -8.27
N HIS A 37 3.73 0.80 -9.45
CA HIS A 37 2.82 -0.21 -10.01
C HIS A 37 3.03 -1.63 -9.45
N ASN A 38 3.77 -1.77 -8.36
CA ASN A 38 3.92 -3.01 -7.59
C ASN A 38 2.73 -3.31 -6.67
N ALA A 39 1.95 -2.30 -6.30
CA ALA A 39 0.73 -2.47 -5.54
C ALA A 39 -0.46 -2.43 -6.49
N GLY A 40 -1.26 -3.47 -6.49
CA GLY A 40 -2.51 -3.50 -7.24
C GLY A 40 -3.69 -3.66 -6.30
N HIS A 41 -4.79 -3.01 -6.61
CA HIS A 41 -6.06 -3.25 -5.96
C HIS A 41 -7.17 -3.40 -6.98
N THR A 42 -8.17 -4.18 -6.61
CA THR A 42 -9.33 -4.46 -7.45
C THR A 42 -10.53 -3.73 -6.89
N LEU A 43 -11.22 -3.01 -7.74
CA LEU A 43 -12.50 -2.37 -7.45
C LEU A 43 -13.58 -3.02 -8.28
N VAL A 44 -14.78 -3.15 -7.72
CA VAL A 44 -15.97 -3.60 -8.46
C VAL A 44 -17.01 -2.50 -8.35
N ILE A 45 -17.36 -1.88 -9.47
CA ILE A 45 -18.32 -0.79 -9.54
C ILE A 45 -19.32 -1.14 -10.63
N ASP A 46 -20.60 -1.15 -10.31
CA ASP A 46 -21.71 -1.49 -11.23
C ASP A 46 -21.46 -2.82 -12.00
N GLY A 47 -20.90 -3.81 -11.30
CA GLY A 47 -20.58 -5.13 -11.85
C GLY A 47 -19.30 -5.16 -12.72
N ILE A 48 -18.64 -4.03 -12.95
CA ILE A 48 -17.40 -3.95 -13.71
C ILE A 48 -16.21 -4.03 -12.77
N THR A 49 -15.29 -4.94 -13.08
CA THR A 49 -14.05 -5.09 -12.30
C THR A 49 -12.94 -4.24 -12.88
N TYR A 50 -12.37 -3.36 -12.06
CA TYR A 50 -11.21 -2.53 -12.38
C TYR A 50 -10.00 -3.00 -11.58
N LYS A 51 -8.88 -3.27 -12.26
CA LYS A 51 -7.60 -3.62 -11.63
C LYS A 51 -6.66 -2.43 -11.77
N LEU A 52 -6.50 -1.65 -10.70
CA LEU A 52 -5.65 -0.47 -10.68
C LEU A 52 -4.27 -0.81 -10.12
N ARG A 53 -3.23 -0.20 -10.69
CA ARG A 53 -1.82 -0.39 -10.33
C ARG A 53 -1.15 0.92 -9.91
N LEU A 54 -1.17 1.93 -10.80
CA LEU A 54 -0.62 3.27 -10.58
C LEU A 54 -1.73 4.30 -10.39
N LEU A 55 -2.82 4.15 -11.12
CA LEU A 55 -3.94 5.10 -11.06
C LEU A 55 -4.59 5.07 -9.67
N PRO A 56 -4.87 6.23 -9.07
CA PRO A 56 -5.64 6.31 -7.83
C PRO A 56 -7.06 5.79 -7.99
N SER A 57 -7.66 5.29 -6.90
CA SER A 57 -9.01 4.72 -6.90
C SER A 57 -10.10 5.67 -7.40
N GLY A 58 -9.92 6.96 -7.24
CA GLY A 58 -10.88 7.96 -7.71
C GLY A 58 -11.07 8.02 -9.21
N ILE A 59 -10.13 7.49 -10.01
CA ILE A 59 -10.15 7.60 -11.48
C ILE A 59 -11.38 6.94 -12.13
N VAL A 60 -11.89 5.88 -11.52
CA VAL A 60 -13.05 5.14 -12.03
C VAL A 60 -14.39 5.76 -11.62
N ARG A 61 -14.36 6.89 -10.91
CA ARG A 61 -15.55 7.60 -10.46
C ARG A 61 -15.70 8.93 -11.16
N LYS A 62 -16.94 9.29 -11.50
CA LYS A 62 -17.25 10.58 -12.11
C LYS A 62 -16.92 11.73 -11.14
N ASP A 63 -16.54 12.86 -11.70
CA ASP A 63 -16.33 14.14 -10.98
C ASP A 63 -15.26 14.08 -9.87
N LYS A 64 -14.36 13.07 -9.91
CA LYS A 64 -13.22 12.97 -8.98
C LYS A 64 -11.92 13.33 -9.68
N ILE A 65 -11.02 13.95 -8.91
CA ILE A 65 -9.66 14.25 -9.37
C ILE A 65 -8.71 13.23 -8.78
N SER A 66 -7.93 12.60 -9.63
CA SER A 66 -6.94 11.59 -9.28
C SER A 66 -5.53 12.16 -9.45
N ILE A 67 -4.69 12.03 -8.44
CA ILE A 67 -3.35 12.60 -8.42
C ILE A 67 -2.31 11.53 -8.15
N ILE A 68 -1.28 11.46 -8.99
CA ILE A 68 -0.06 10.72 -8.73
C ILE A 68 0.96 11.71 -8.18
N GLY A 69 1.28 11.59 -6.89
CA GLY A 69 2.18 12.48 -6.16
C GLY A 69 3.66 12.27 -6.48
N ASN A 70 4.49 13.19 -6.05
CA ASN A 70 5.95 13.15 -6.26
C ASN A 70 6.66 12.02 -5.50
N GLY A 71 6.01 11.43 -4.51
CA GLY A 71 6.55 10.27 -3.79
C GLY A 71 6.39 8.94 -4.55
N VAL A 72 5.54 8.88 -5.56
CA VAL A 72 5.37 7.70 -6.42
C VAL A 72 6.52 7.58 -7.42
N VAL A 73 6.98 6.36 -7.69
CA VAL A 73 7.84 6.05 -8.83
C VAL A 73 6.98 5.52 -9.97
N VAL A 74 7.06 6.18 -11.12
CA VAL A 74 6.13 5.99 -12.26
C VAL A 74 6.83 5.27 -13.40
N ASP A 75 6.37 4.07 -13.74
CA ASP A 75 6.70 3.46 -15.01
C ASP A 75 5.79 4.09 -16.08
N PRO A 76 6.34 4.91 -16.99
CA PRO A 76 5.52 5.67 -17.90
C PRO A 76 4.81 4.82 -18.94
N TRP A 77 5.40 3.70 -19.33
CA TRP A 77 4.76 2.75 -20.27
C TRP A 77 3.63 1.99 -19.60
N ALA A 78 3.87 1.44 -18.40
CA ALA A 78 2.85 0.75 -17.63
C ALA A 78 1.67 1.67 -17.28
N LEU A 79 1.92 2.97 -17.03
CA LEU A 79 0.87 3.95 -16.80
C LEU A 79 0.01 4.18 -18.04
N LEU A 80 0.62 4.33 -19.21
CA LEU A 80 -0.12 4.51 -20.46
C LEU A 80 -0.96 3.26 -20.81
N GLU A 81 -0.40 2.07 -20.62
CA GLU A 81 -1.14 0.81 -20.77
C GLU A 81 -2.35 0.77 -19.81
N GLU A 82 -2.17 1.11 -18.54
CA GLU A 82 -3.25 1.11 -17.55
C GLU A 82 -4.33 2.15 -17.90
N ILE A 83 -3.96 3.33 -18.39
CA ILE A 83 -4.91 4.34 -18.88
C ILE A 83 -5.77 3.78 -20.00
N GLU A 84 -5.16 3.10 -20.98
CA GLU A 84 -5.91 2.50 -22.10
C GLU A 84 -6.81 1.34 -21.64
N GLU A 85 -6.33 0.47 -20.72
CA GLU A 85 -7.15 -0.59 -20.13
C GLU A 85 -8.42 -0.04 -19.47
N ILE A 86 -8.31 1.09 -18.78
CA ILE A 86 -9.44 1.74 -18.08
C ILE A 86 -10.37 2.45 -19.05
N ARG A 87 -9.83 3.09 -20.08
CA ARG A 87 -10.61 3.71 -21.17
C ARG A 87 -11.46 2.69 -21.94
N LEU A 88 -10.90 1.52 -22.22
CA LEU A 88 -11.62 0.42 -22.88
C LEU A 88 -12.81 -0.10 -22.05
N LYS A 89 -12.82 0.17 -20.73
CA LYS A 89 -13.94 -0.12 -19.84
C LYS A 89 -14.93 1.04 -19.69
N GLY A 90 -14.81 2.06 -20.54
CA GLY A 90 -15.74 3.20 -20.58
C GLY A 90 -15.43 4.33 -19.61
N VAL A 91 -14.30 4.29 -18.91
CA VAL A 91 -13.88 5.37 -18.01
C VAL A 91 -13.14 6.45 -18.78
N GLN A 92 -13.56 7.69 -18.63
CA GLN A 92 -12.84 8.84 -19.20
C GLN A 92 -11.58 9.12 -18.34
N VAL A 93 -10.42 9.15 -18.98
CA VAL A 93 -9.16 9.61 -18.38
C VAL A 93 -8.60 10.73 -19.22
N ASN A 94 -8.62 11.95 -18.68
CA ASN A 94 -8.22 13.18 -19.36
C ASN A 94 -7.47 14.12 -18.40
N THR A 95 -7.11 15.31 -18.89
CA THR A 95 -6.36 16.32 -18.12
C THR A 95 -7.17 17.02 -17.02
N GLU A 96 -8.47 16.79 -16.96
CA GLU A 96 -9.35 17.36 -15.93
C GLU A 96 -9.42 16.46 -14.70
N ASN A 97 -9.28 15.13 -14.89
CA ASN A 97 -9.45 14.16 -13.82
C ASN A 97 -8.18 13.37 -13.45
N LEU A 98 -7.09 13.46 -14.22
CA LEU A 98 -5.79 12.90 -13.89
C LEU A 98 -4.70 13.97 -13.86
N ILE A 99 -3.95 14.02 -12.75
CA ILE A 99 -2.78 14.88 -12.56
C ILE A 99 -1.60 14.03 -12.14
N ILE A 100 -0.45 14.24 -12.76
CA ILE A 100 0.82 13.60 -12.40
C ILE A 100 1.78 14.68 -11.93
N SER A 101 2.41 14.46 -10.78
CA SER A 101 3.43 15.38 -10.30
C SER A 101 4.57 15.50 -11.29
N GLU A 102 4.89 16.71 -11.70
CA GLU A 102 6.07 16.99 -12.54
C GLU A 102 7.39 16.53 -11.90
N SER A 103 7.41 16.42 -10.56
CA SER A 103 8.55 15.96 -9.77
C SER A 103 8.53 14.45 -9.50
N ALA A 104 7.58 13.69 -9.99
CA ALA A 104 7.55 12.23 -9.85
C ALA A 104 8.72 11.60 -10.61
N ASN A 105 9.33 10.56 -10.02
CA ASN A 105 10.50 9.89 -10.61
C ASN A 105 10.03 8.78 -11.55
N LEU A 106 10.75 8.60 -12.66
CA LEU A 106 10.43 7.58 -13.65
C LEU A 106 11.13 6.25 -13.35
N ILE A 107 10.41 5.16 -13.55
CA ILE A 107 11.00 3.83 -13.64
C ILE A 107 11.36 3.58 -15.11
N LEU A 108 12.60 3.20 -15.34
CA LEU A 108 13.14 2.95 -16.67
C LEU A 108 13.54 1.47 -16.81
N PRO A 109 13.76 0.96 -18.05
CA PRO A 109 14.04 -0.46 -18.28
C PRO A 109 15.19 -1.01 -17.44
N PHE A 110 16.26 -0.24 -17.23
CA PHE A 110 17.40 -0.66 -16.42
C PHE A 110 17.04 -0.86 -14.93
N HIS A 111 16.05 -0.16 -14.40
CA HIS A 111 15.57 -0.38 -13.04
C HIS A 111 14.92 -1.76 -12.91
N ARG A 112 14.08 -2.14 -13.87
CA ARG A 112 13.43 -3.46 -13.89
C ARG A 112 14.43 -4.58 -13.97
N GLU A 113 15.37 -4.49 -14.92
CA GLU A 113 16.41 -5.51 -15.08
C GLU A 113 17.33 -5.60 -13.84
N MET A 114 17.63 -4.48 -13.18
CA MET A 114 18.42 -4.49 -11.96
C MET A 114 17.70 -5.17 -10.79
N ASP A 115 16.39 -4.95 -10.66
CA ASP A 115 15.54 -5.62 -9.67
C ASP A 115 15.53 -7.14 -9.89
N GLU A 116 15.38 -7.58 -11.14
CA GLU A 116 15.46 -9.00 -11.52
C GLU A 116 16.82 -9.61 -11.20
N ILE A 117 17.91 -8.94 -11.61
CA ILE A 117 19.28 -9.42 -11.36
C ILE A 117 19.55 -9.60 -9.86
N ARG A 118 19.17 -8.62 -9.05
CA ARG A 118 19.37 -8.65 -7.60
C ARG A 118 18.56 -9.76 -6.94
N GLU A 119 17.29 -9.88 -7.32
CA GLU A 119 16.39 -10.92 -6.76
C GLU A 119 16.87 -12.33 -7.15
N ASP A 120 17.36 -12.52 -8.38
CA ASP A 120 17.89 -13.82 -8.82
C ASP A 120 19.22 -14.15 -8.15
N ALA A 121 20.08 -13.16 -7.91
CA ALA A 121 21.37 -13.37 -7.23
C ALA A 121 21.24 -13.61 -5.72
N ALA A 122 20.15 -13.17 -5.08
CA ALA A 122 20.00 -13.21 -3.63
C ALA A 122 19.81 -14.64 -3.01
N GLY A 123 19.52 -15.65 -3.83
CA GLY A 123 19.38 -17.04 -3.34
C GLY A 123 18.37 -17.17 -2.21
N LYS A 124 18.83 -17.58 -1.01
CA LYS A 124 17.99 -17.68 0.21
C LYS A 124 17.68 -16.32 0.85
N GLY A 125 18.37 -15.26 0.44
CA GLY A 125 18.14 -13.89 0.93
C GLY A 125 17.15 -13.08 0.11
N LYS A 126 16.32 -13.72 -0.71
CA LYS A 126 15.31 -13.05 -1.53
C LYS A 126 14.36 -12.24 -0.68
N ILE A 127 14.10 -11.01 -1.10
CA ILE A 127 13.07 -10.15 -0.50
C ILE A 127 11.68 -10.60 -0.98
N GLY A 128 11.59 -11.15 -2.18
CA GLY A 128 10.35 -11.52 -2.85
C GLY A 128 9.72 -10.33 -3.58
N THR A 129 10.57 -9.52 -4.24
CA THR A 129 10.12 -8.33 -4.98
C THR A 129 9.19 -8.69 -6.13
N THR A 130 8.45 -7.70 -6.63
CA THR A 130 7.60 -7.84 -7.81
C THR A 130 8.37 -7.75 -9.13
N ARG A 131 9.69 -7.52 -9.08
CA ARG A 131 10.60 -7.35 -10.22
C ARG A 131 10.18 -6.21 -11.17
N ARG A 132 9.62 -5.16 -10.61
CA ARG A 132 9.11 -3.99 -11.37
C ARG A 132 10.02 -2.77 -11.31
N GLY A 133 11.21 -2.92 -10.72
CA GLY A 133 12.20 -1.84 -10.65
C GLY A 133 11.90 -0.78 -9.61
N ILE A 134 11.01 -1.04 -8.66
CA ILE A 134 10.61 -0.07 -7.63
C ILE A 134 11.81 0.31 -6.76
N GLY A 135 12.51 -0.67 -6.19
CA GLY A 135 13.68 -0.47 -5.35
C GLY A 135 14.77 0.34 -6.05
N PRO A 136 15.27 -0.11 -7.21
CA PRO A 136 16.28 0.63 -7.97
C PRO A 136 15.87 2.06 -8.36
N ALA A 137 14.57 2.31 -8.63
CA ALA A 137 14.09 3.67 -8.92
C ALA A 137 14.11 4.58 -7.67
N TYR A 138 13.76 4.07 -6.48
CA TYR A 138 13.93 4.80 -5.22
C TYR A 138 15.39 5.02 -4.88
N GLU A 139 16.27 4.06 -5.12
CA GLU A 139 17.73 4.21 -4.97
C GLU A 139 18.25 5.36 -5.83
N ASP A 140 17.85 5.45 -7.08
CA ASP A 140 18.23 6.55 -7.97
C ASP A 140 17.64 7.90 -7.53
N LYS A 141 16.42 7.92 -7.00
CA LYS A 141 15.82 9.13 -6.41
C LYS A 141 16.69 9.67 -5.29
N ILE A 142 17.08 8.84 -4.32
CA ILE A 142 17.92 9.24 -3.19
C ILE A 142 19.35 9.51 -3.65
N GLY A 143 19.87 8.77 -4.63
CA GLY A 143 21.15 9.01 -5.30
C GLY A 143 21.18 10.27 -6.17
N ARG A 144 20.07 10.99 -6.32
CA ARG A 144 19.92 12.27 -7.07
C ARG A 144 20.28 12.17 -8.55
N ARG A 145 20.12 10.96 -9.14
CA ARG A 145 20.39 10.69 -10.57
C ARG A 145 19.15 10.27 -11.37
N SER A 146 17.98 10.19 -10.71
CA SER A 146 16.74 9.80 -11.39
C SER A 146 16.29 10.83 -12.43
N ILE A 147 15.57 10.33 -13.42
CA ILE A 147 14.83 11.15 -14.39
C ILE A 147 13.43 11.37 -13.84
N ARG A 148 12.94 12.61 -13.88
CA ARG A 148 11.61 13.01 -13.43
C ARG A 148 10.70 13.31 -14.61
N VAL A 149 9.39 13.33 -14.38
CA VAL A 149 8.41 13.68 -15.40
C VAL A 149 8.72 14.99 -16.09
N MET A 150 9.12 16.02 -15.34
CA MET A 150 9.49 17.34 -15.91
C MET A 150 10.68 17.31 -16.85
N ASP A 151 11.59 16.35 -16.70
CA ASP A 151 12.78 16.25 -17.56
C ASP A 151 12.42 15.87 -19.02
N LEU A 152 11.23 15.28 -19.21
CA LEU A 152 10.71 14.97 -20.55
C LEU A 152 10.35 16.21 -21.37
N ARG A 153 10.25 17.41 -20.77
CA ARG A 153 9.89 18.67 -21.47
C ARG A 153 10.98 19.20 -22.40
N SER A 154 12.24 18.80 -22.15
CA SER A 154 13.40 19.32 -22.87
C SER A 154 14.30 18.18 -23.28
N GLU A 155 14.43 17.96 -24.58
CA GLU A 155 15.33 16.94 -25.12
C GLU A 155 16.78 17.11 -24.61
N LYS A 156 17.28 18.34 -24.58
CA LYS A 156 18.64 18.67 -24.07
C LYS A 156 18.79 18.26 -22.60
N ASN A 157 17.83 18.60 -21.74
CA ASN A 157 17.88 18.22 -20.32
C ASN A 157 17.77 16.72 -20.15
N LEU A 158 16.86 16.08 -20.89
CA LEU A 158 16.69 14.63 -20.87
C LEU A 158 17.99 13.92 -21.25
N GLU A 159 18.68 14.40 -22.29
CA GLU A 159 19.94 13.83 -22.71
C GLU A 159 21.02 13.91 -21.63
N GLN A 160 21.19 15.06 -20.99
CA GLN A 160 22.13 15.24 -19.87
C GLN A 160 21.80 14.33 -18.68
N ARG A 161 20.52 14.18 -18.36
CA ARG A 161 20.06 13.27 -17.28
C ARG A 161 20.32 11.82 -17.62
N LEU A 162 20.06 11.42 -18.88
CA LEU A 162 20.37 10.07 -19.37
C LEU A 162 21.86 9.76 -19.31
N GLU A 163 22.73 10.68 -19.69
CA GLU A 163 24.19 10.51 -19.54
C GLU A 163 24.59 10.23 -18.11
N SER A 164 24.07 11.02 -17.17
CA SER A 164 24.38 10.87 -15.74
C SER A 164 23.90 9.53 -15.17
N VAL A 165 22.66 9.14 -15.43
CA VAL A 165 22.09 7.90 -14.88
C VAL A 165 22.70 6.66 -15.54
N LEU A 166 22.96 6.71 -16.85
CA LEU A 166 23.57 5.60 -17.56
C LEU A 166 25.04 5.40 -17.25
N LEU A 167 25.77 6.46 -16.87
CA LEU A 167 27.13 6.32 -16.34
C LEU A 167 27.17 5.34 -15.17
N HIS A 168 26.25 5.48 -14.23
CA HIS A 168 26.12 4.60 -13.06
C HIS A 168 25.65 3.19 -13.46
N HIS A 169 24.51 3.08 -14.12
CA HIS A 169 23.91 1.78 -14.45
C HIS A 169 24.77 0.96 -15.44
N ASN A 170 25.37 1.61 -16.43
CA ASN A 170 26.22 0.91 -17.41
C ASN A 170 27.56 0.46 -16.80
N ALA A 171 28.11 1.17 -15.80
CA ALA A 171 29.26 0.71 -15.05
C ALA A 171 28.97 -0.59 -14.30
N ILE A 172 27.83 -0.65 -13.60
CA ILE A 172 27.39 -1.88 -12.90
C ILE A 172 27.14 -3.01 -13.89
N ARG A 173 26.45 -2.74 -15.00
CA ARG A 173 26.15 -3.73 -16.03
C ARG A 173 27.40 -4.32 -16.65
N LYS A 174 28.40 -3.51 -16.96
CA LYS A 174 29.71 -3.97 -17.44
C LYS A 174 30.37 -4.90 -16.42
N GLY A 175 30.35 -4.52 -15.15
CA GLY A 175 30.87 -5.36 -14.05
C GLY A 175 30.17 -6.72 -13.92
N LEU A 176 28.88 -6.77 -14.28
CA LEU A 176 28.05 -7.98 -14.28
C LEU A 176 28.07 -8.74 -15.61
N GLY A 177 28.88 -8.32 -16.60
CA GLY A 177 28.93 -8.93 -17.93
C GLY A 177 27.63 -8.77 -18.74
N LYS A 178 26.82 -7.75 -18.45
CA LYS A 178 25.56 -7.46 -19.13
C LYS A 178 25.74 -6.42 -20.22
N LYS A 179 24.91 -6.49 -21.26
CA LYS A 179 24.86 -5.48 -22.33
C LYS A 179 24.49 -4.12 -21.71
N ILE A 180 25.17 -3.06 -22.12
CA ILE A 180 24.86 -1.68 -21.72
C ILE A 180 23.59 -1.17 -22.39
N PHE A 181 22.96 -0.17 -21.78
CA PHE A 181 21.87 0.57 -22.40
C PHE A 181 22.45 1.68 -23.30
N GLU A 182 21.91 1.76 -24.51
CA GLU A 182 22.26 2.79 -25.47
C GLU A 182 21.45 4.07 -25.18
N LYS A 183 22.14 5.18 -24.93
CA LYS A 183 21.52 6.47 -24.57
C LYS A 183 20.50 6.93 -25.61
N ASP A 184 20.89 6.90 -26.90
CA ASP A 184 20.07 7.46 -27.97
C ASP A 184 18.79 6.66 -28.19
N GLN A 185 18.84 5.34 -28.02
CA GLN A 185 17.64 4.50 -28.10
C GLN A 185 16.66 4.83 -26.96
N LEU A 186 17.17 4.89 -25.73
CA LEU A 186 16.33 5.19 -24.57
C LEU A 186 15.75 6.61 -24.63
N LYS A 187 16.56 7.58 -25.10
CA LYS A 187 16.09 8.95 -25.38
C LYS A 187 14.94 8.96 -26.37
N LYS A 188 15.09 8.27 -27.48
CA LYS A 188 14.05 8.15 -28.53
C LYS A 188 12.75 7.55 -27.98
N ASP A 189 12.86 6.48 -27.20
CA ASP A 189 11.71 5.80 -26.59
C ASP A 189 10.97 6.70 -25.60
N LEU A 190 11.69 7.47 -24.78
CA LEU A 190 11.13 8.44 -23.85
C LEU A 190 10.49 9.62 -24.56
N LEU A 191 11.13 10.20 -25.57
CA LEU A 191 10.57 11.32 -26.34
C LEU A 191 9.28 10.92 -27.09
N LYS A 192 9.16 9.66 -27.51
CA LYS A 192 7.94 9.14 -28.16
C LYS A 192 6.73 9.19 -27.24
N ILE A 193 6.90 8.90 -25.95
CA ILE A 193 5.81 8.86 -24.97
C ILE A 193 5.65 10.18 -24.20
N ALA A 194 6.63 11.08 -24.28
CA ALA A 194 6.65 12.34 -23.53
C ALA A 194 5.38 13.18 -23.69
N PRO A 195 4.82 13.40 -24.90
CA PRO A 195 3.58 14.17 -25.07
C PRO A 195 2.41 13.60 -24.29
N GLU A 196 2.28 12.26 -24.26
CA GLU A 196 1.18 11.57 -23.59
C GLU A 196 1.28 11.64 -22.07
N ILE A 197 2.49 11.69 -21.51
CA ILE A 197 2.72 11.84 -20.06
C ILE A 197 2.65 13.31 -19.66
N LEU A 198 3.27 14.20 -20.43
CA LEU A 198 3.40 15.61 -20.09
C LEU A 198 2.06 16.35 -20.06
N LYS A 199 1.05 15.93 -20.81
CA LYS A 199 -0.28 16.53 -20.77
C LYS A 199 -0.93 16.44 -19.39
N PHE A 200 -0.57 15.46 -18.56
CA PHE A 200 -1.04 15.30 -17.17
C PHE A 200 -0.14 15.97 -16.14
N SER A 201 1.06 16.43 -16.55
CA SER A 201 2.09 16.93 -15.66
C SER A 201 1.77 18.30 -15.09
N GLN A 202 1.70 18.41 -13.75
CA GLN A 202 1.40 19.66 -13.07
C GLN A 202 2.19 19.77 -11.74
N PRO A 203 2.37 20.99 -11.18
CA PRO A 203 2.92 21.20 -9.85
C PRO A 203 1.89 20.80 -8.78
N VAL A 204 1.92 19.55 -8.35
CA VAL A 204 0.91 18.95 -7.45
C VAL A 204 0.80 19.71 -6.12
N TRP A 205 1.90 20.18 -5.54
CA TRP A 205 1.88 20.96 -4.30
C TRP A 205 0.98 22.22 -4.43
N LEU A 206 1.02 22.90 -5.58
CA LEU A 206 0.20 24.09 -5.87
C LEU A 206 -1.28 23.68 -6.06
N LYS A 207 -1.52 22.54 -6.73
CA LYS A 207 -2.89 22.03 -6.90
C LYS A 207 -3.53 21.67 -5.57
N ILE A 208 -2.80 21.00 -4.69
CA ILE A 208 -3.29 20.65 -3.35
C ILE A 208 -3.63 21.92 -2.56
N ASP A 209 -2.78 22.96 -2.60
CA ASP A 209 -3.09 24.24 -1.95
C ASP A 209 -4.37 24.88 -2.50
N GLN A 210 -4.56 24.85 -3.83
CA GLN A 210 -5.80 25.32 -4.46
C GLN A 210 -7.03 24.53 -4.00
N PHE A 211 -6.94 23.18 -3.96
CA PHE A 211 -8.04 22.33 -3.51
C PHE A 211 -8.39 22.56 -2.03
N LYS A 212 -7.39 22.76 -1.18
CA LYS A 212 -7.60 23.13 0.22
C LYS A 212 -8.35 24.47 0.36
N LYS A 213 -7.96 25.49 -0.42
CA LYS A 213 -8.67 26.80 -0.46
C LYS A 213 -10.11 26.65 -0.93
N GLN A 214 -10.37 25.74 -1.85
CA GLN A 214 -11.71 25.38 -2.33
C GLN A 214 -12.48 24.48 -1.36
N LYS A 215 -11.91 24.13 -0.21
CA LYS A 215 -12.49 23.22 0.79
C LYS A 215 -12.84 21.84 0.22
N LYS A 216 -12.05 21.32 -0.73
CA LYS A 216 -12.18 19.97 -1.26
C LYS A 216 -11.81 18.93 -0.22
N LYS A 217 -12.54 17.81 -0.19
CA LYS A 217 -12.21 16.62 0.60
C LYS A 217 -11.10 15.84 -0.09
N ILE A 218 -9.96 15.67 0.58
CA ILE A 218 -8.80 14.97 0.02
C ILE A 218 -8.61 13.63 0.71
N LEU A 219 -8.51 12.57 -0.08
CA LEU A 219 -8.14 11.23 0.35
C LEU A 219 -6.71 10.92 -0.11
N PHE A 220 -5.80 10.68 0.81
CA PHE A 220 -4.46 10.17 0.52
C PHE A 220 -4.48 8.64 0.60
N GLU A 221 -4.29 8.00 -0.53
CA GLU A 221 -4.34 6.56 -0.69
C GLU A 221 -2.94 5.96 -0.57
N GLY A 222 -2.66 5.28 0.55
CA GLY A 222 -1.43 4.53 0.79
C GLY A 222 -1.42 3.17 0.10
N ALA A 223 -0.24 2.72 -0.25
CA ALA A 223 0.02 1.38 -0.76
C ALA A 223 0.84 0.56 0.25
N GLN A 224 0.86 -0.75 0.12
CA GLN A 224 1.51 -1.70 1.03
C GLN A 224 0.95 -1.61 2.47
N GLY A 225 1.78 -1.75 3.48
CA GLY A 225 1.45 -1.65 4.90
C GLY A 225 2.64 -1.15 5.71
N ILE A 226 2.40 -0.63 6.92
CA ILE A 226 3.41 0.02 7.76
C ILE A 226 4.56 -0.93 8.12
N LEU A 227 4.29 -2.23 8.30
CA LEU A 227 5.34 -3.21 8.57
C LEU A 227 6.23 -3.52 7.34
N LEU A 228 5.89 -2.97 6.17
CA LEU A 228 6.72 -2.95 4.97
C LEU A 228 7.42 -1.60 4.74
N ASP A 229 7.31 -0.64 5.66
CA ASP A 229 8.00 0.66 5.58
C ASP A 229 9.53 0.46 5.61
N VAL A 230 10.25 1.21 4.77
CA VAL A 230 11.69 1.07 4.64
C VAL A 230 12.47 1.40 5.92
N ASP A 231 11.92 2.29 6.77
CA ASP A 231 12.55 2.73 8.01
C ASP A 231 11.98 2.00 9.24
N HIS A 232 10.67 1.73 9.24
CA HIS A 232 9.93 1.25 10.41
C HIS A 232 9.44 -0.20 10.30
N GLY A 233 9.59 -0.81 9.13
CA GLY A 233 9.15 -2.17 8.88
C GLY A 233 10.16 -3.24 9.31
N THR A 234 9.89 -4.47 8.91
CA THR A 234 10.72 -5.65 9.19
C THR A 234 11.91 -5.73 8.20
N TYR A 235 12.78 -4.73 8.23
CA TYR A 235 13.96 -4.63 7.36
C TYR A 235 14.86 -5.88 7.49
N PRO A 236 15.41 -6.45 6.38
CA PRO A 236 15.36 -5.95 4.99
C PRO A 236 14.12 -6.38 4.19
N PHE A 237 13.17 -7.10 4.77
CA PHE A 237 11.97 -7.64 4.12
C PHE A 237 10.87 -6.58 4.08
N VAL A 238 11.13 -5.50 3.36
CA VAL A 238 10.30 -4.28 3.26
C VAL A 238 10.18 -3.81 1.81
N THR A 239 9.29 -2.84 1.56
CA THR A 239 9.30 -2.06 0.31
C THR A 239 10.35 -0.94 0.40
N SER A 240 10.69 -0.34 -0.73
CA SER A 240 11.70 0.73 -0.78
C SER A 240 11.11 2.13 -0.56
N SER A 241 9.90 2.23 -0.08
CA SER A 241 9.23 3.51 0.21
C SER A 241 8.78 3.60 1.66
N ASN A 242 8.56 4.84 2.14
CA ASN A 242 7.88 5.05 3.40
C ASN A 242 6.38 4.88 3.22
N THR A 243 5.80 3.97 4.00
CA THR A 243 4.38 3.60 3.96
C THR A 243 3.58 4.18 5.13
N VAL A 244 4.25 4.84 6.07
CA VAL A 244 3.63 5.55 7.20
C VAL A 244 2.82 6.75 6.73
N ALA A 245 1.82 7.16 7.51
CA ALA A 245 0.91 8.25 7.12
C ALA A 245 1.61 9.60 6.91
N SER A 246 2.68 9.89 7.66
CA SER A 246 3.47 11.11 7.52
C SER A 246 4.07 11.29 6.11
N SER A 247 4.32 10.19 5.40
CA SER A 247 4.84 10.23 4.02
C SER A 247 3.80 10.75 3.00
N ALA A 248 2.53 10.83 3.36
CA ALA A 248 1.52 11.47 2.53
C ALA A 248 1.82 12.97 2.32
N ALA A 249 2.32 13.64 3.34
CA ALA A 249 2.71 15.05 3.23
C ALA A 249 3.90 15.25 2.28
N THR A 250 4.99 14.49 2.48
CA THR A 250 6.20 14.61 1.64
C THR A 250 5.97 14.08 0.22
N GLY A 251 5.22 12.98 0.10
CA GLY A 251 4.96 12.31 -1.18
C GLY A 251 3.94 13.01 -2.09
N SER A 252 3.19 13.97 -1.54
CA SER A 252 2.26 14.80 -2.31
C SER A 252 2.63 16.29 -2.33
N GLY A 253 3.61 16.72 -1.51
CA GLY A 253 4.09 18.09 -1.44
C GLY A 253 3.15 19.02 -0.67
N CYS A 254 2.49 18.54 0.39
CA CYS A 254 1.71 19.37 1.29
C CYS A 254 2.33 19.42 2.70
N GLY A 255 1.92 20.37 3.51
CA GLY A 255 2.37 20.44 4.91
C GLY A 255 1.77 19.31 5.75
N PRO A 256 2.44 18.86 6.83
CA PRO A 256 1.94 17.78 7.68
C PRO A 256 0.59 18.09 8.34
N ASN A 257 0.30 19.36 8.60
CA ASN A 257 -0.98 19.85 9.11
C ASN A 257 -2.15 19.76 8.10
N SER A 258 -1.86 19.31 6.88
CA SER A 258 -2.90 18.99 5.88
C SER A 258 -3.55 17.65 6.11
N ILE A 259 -2.99 16.80 6.96
CA ILE A 259 -3.53 15.51 7.35
C ILE A 259 -4.35 15.72 8.63
N ASN A 260 -5.64 15.42 8.58
CA ASN A 260 -6.55 15.67 9.70
C ASN A 260 -7.01 14.37 10.38
N TYR A 261 -6.92 13.24 9.68
CA TYR A 261 -7.29 11.92 10.20
C TYR A 261 -6.50 10.83 9.49
N VAL A 262 -6.01 9.87 10.24
CA VAL A 262 -5.30 8.71 9.73
C VAL A 262 -6.14 7.46 10.00
N LEU A 263 -6.60 6.81 8.93
CA LEU A 263 -7.33 5.55 9.00
C LEU A 263 -6.38 4.38 8.74
N GLY A 264 -6.21 3.52 9.74
CA GLY A 264 -5.49 2.26 9.62
C GLY A 264 -6.41 1.14 9.14
N ILE A 265 -6.01 0.41 8.11
CA ILE A 265 -6.74 -0.80 7.69
C ILE A 265 -6.05 -2.01 8.29
N THR A 266 -6.81 -2.85 8.98
CA THR A 266 -6.31 -3.98 9.74
C THR A 266 -7.19 -5.20 9.50
N LYS A 267 -6.63 -6.36 9.17
CA LYS A 267 -7.39 -7.62 9.18
C LYS A 267 -7.64 -8.09 10.61
N ALA A 268 -8.75 -8.78 10.81
CA ALA A 268 -9.07 -9.46 12.07
C ALA A 268 -8.11 -10.63 12.39
N TYR A 269 -7.20 -10.95 11.50
CA TYR A 269 -6.05 -11.85 11.64
C TYR A 269 -4.85 -11.24 10.90
N THR A 270 -3.73 -11.95 10.83
CA THR A 270 -2.52 -11.40 10.18
C THR A 270 -2.16 -12.20 8.95
N THR A 271 -1.70 -11.51 7.90
CA THR A 271 -1.15 -12.16 6.70
C THR A 271 0.14 -11.50 6.27
N ARG A 272 1.03 -12.27 5.63
CA ARG A 272 2.27 -11.78 5.04
C ARG A 272 2.54 -12.45 3.71
N VAL A 273 3.02 -11.68 2.73
CA VAL A 273 3.58 -12.20 1.48
C VAL A 273 5.09 -12.17 1.54
N GLY A 274 5.74 -13.22 1.02
CA GLY A 274 7.19 -13.29 0.95
C GLY A 274 7.86 -13.73 2.24
N GLU A 275 9.16 -13.49 2.29
CA GLU A 275 10.01 -13.92 3.37
C GLU A 275 10.00 -12.94 4.55
N GLY A 276 10.74 -13.29 5.60
CA GLY A 276 10.92 -12.48 6.78
C GLY A 276 10.11 -12.93 7.99
N PRO A 277 10.35 -12.33 9.16
CA PRO A 277 9.75 -12.74 10.42
C PRO A 277 8.25 -12.54 10.46
N PHE A 278 7.54 -13.47 11.08
CA PHE A 278 6.10 -13.44 11.27
C PHE A 278 5.77 -14.13 12.62
N PRO A 279 5.80 -13.38 13.73
CA PRO A 279 5.72 -13.96 15.07
C PRO A 279 4.48 -14.82 15.33
N THR A 280 3.34 -14.46 14.76
CA THR A 280 2.05 -15.14 14.97
C THR A 280 1.68 -16.10 13.85
N GLU A 281 2.61 -16.46 12.96
CA GLU A 281 2.37 -17.37 11.84
C GLU A 281 1.87 -18.74 12.32
N LEU A 282 0.89 -19.29 11.60
CA LEU A 282 0.32 -20.60 11.81
C LEU A 282 0.67 -21.51 10.64
N GLN A 283 1.30 -22.64 10.96
CA GLN A 283 1.66 -23.70 10.00
C GLN A 283 0.81 -24.97 10.24
N ASP A 284 -0.39 -24.79 10.74
CA ASP A 284 -1.36 -25.82 11.10
C ASP A 284 -2.66 -25.68 10.30
N ASP A 285 -3.65 -26.53 10.62
CA ASP A 285 -4.96 -26.55 9.98
C ASP A 285 -5.71 -25.20 10.10
N ILE A 286 -5.46 -24.45 11.17
CA ILE A 286 -6.06 -23.13 11.35
C ILE A 286 -5.44 -22.13 10.35
N GLY A 287 -4.13 -22.16 10.16
CA GLY A 287 -3.45 -21.34 9.15
C GLY A 287 -3.95 -21.62 7.74
N GLU A 288 -4.16 -22.90 7.40
CA GLU A 288 -4.75 -23.32 6.12
C GLU A 288 -6.20 -22.85 5.96
N LEU A 289 -6.99 -22.95 7.02
CA LEU A 289 -8.38 -22.49 7.05
C LEU A 289 -8.49 -20.99 6.79
N LEU A 290 -7.68 -20.17 7.50
CA LEU A 290 -7.61 -18.72 7.30
C LEU A 290 -7.21 -18.37 5.85
N GLY A 291 -6.23 -19.09 5.31
CA GLY A 291 -5.78 -18.93 3.92
C GLY A 291 -6.87 -19.21 2.89
N THR A 292 -7.60 -20.29 3.08
CA THR A 292 -8.64 -20.75 2.16
C THR A 292 -9.90 -19.88 2.25
N ARG A 293 -10.44 -19.67 3.45
CA ARG A 293 -11.63 -18.82 3.67
C ARG A 293 -11.36 -17.37 3.29
N GLY A 294 -10.20 -16.85 3.69
CA GLY A 294 -9.79 -15.49 3.39
C GLY A 294 -9.40 -15.29 1.92
N LYS A 295 -9.35 -16.35 1.11
CA LYS A 295 -8.84 -16.30 -0.29
C LYS A 295 -7.49 -15.58 -0.34
N GLU A 296 -6.58 -15.99 0.56
CA GLU A 296 -5.31 -15.32 0.77
C GLU A 296 -4.28 -15.71 -0.31
N PHE A 297 -4.52 -15.18 -1.51
CA PHE A 297 -3.64 -15.31 -2.68
C PHE A 297 -3.36 -13.93 -3.25
N GLY A 298 -2.12 -13.71 -3.70
CA GLY A 298 -1.72 -12.45 -4.30
C GLY A 298 -2.46 -12.18 -5.61
N THR A 299 -3.09 -11.01 -5.73
CA THR A 299 -3.89 -10.62 -6.90
C THR A 299 -3.08 -10.58 -8.20
N VAL A 300 -1.78 -10.26 -8.10
CA VAL A 300 -0.87 -10.11 -9.25
C VAL A 300 -0.01 -11.36 -9.45
N THR A 301 0.43 -11.98 -8.37
CA THR A 301 1.43 -13.08 -8.42
C THR A 301 0.82 -14.45 -8.14
N SER A 302 -0.45 -14.54 -7.76
CA SER A 302 -1.13 -15.76 -7.29
C SER A 302 -0.38 -16.50 -6.16
N ARG A 303 0.59 -15.84 -5.51
CA ARG A 303 1.33 -16.42 -4.38
C ARG A 303 0.41 -16.55 -3.18
N LYS A 304 0.47 -17.72 -2.52
CA LYS A 304 -0.21 -17.94 -1.24
C LYS A 304 0.38 -17.02 -0.18
N ARG A 305 -0.48 -16.35 0.58
CA ARG A 305 -0.08 -15.56 1.74
C ARG A 305 0.07 -16.48 2.95
N ARG A 306 1.08 -16.24 3.76
CA ARG A 306 1.25 -16.81 5.08
C ARG A 306 0.18 -16.23 5.99
N CYS A 307 -0.43 -17.03 6.84
CA CYS A 307 -1.53 -16.61 7.73
C CYS A 307 -1.15 -16.84 9.18
N GLY A 308 -1.68 -16.03 10.07
CA GLY A 308 -1.45 -16.15 11.50
C GLY A 308 -2.52 -15.42 12.32
N TRP A 309 -2.50 -15.62 13.64
CA TRP A 309 -3.40 -14.92 14.55
C TRP A 309 -3.17 -13.41 14.52
N PHE A 310 -4.17 -12.65 14.94
CA PHE A 310 -4.07 -11.21 15.08
C PHE A 310 -2.91 -10.85 16.01
N ASP A 311 -2.00 -10.01 15.52
CA ASP A 311 -0.86 -9.54 16.30
C ASP A 311 -1.15 -8.14 16.84
N GLY A 312 -1.70 -8.09 18.04
CA GLY A 312 -2.05 -6.84 18.69
C GLY A 312 -0.83 -5.98 19.04
N VAL A 313 0.31 -6.60 19.34
CA VAL A 313 1.56 -5.88 19.64
C VAL A 313 2.04 -5.10 18.42
N LEU A 314 2.07 -5.74 17.25
CA LEU A 314 2.46 -5.10 15.98
C LEU A 314 1.49 -3.98 15.61
N VAL A 315 0.18 -4.24 15.67
CA VAL A 315 -0.82 -3.24 15.31
C VAL A 315 -0.74 -2.03 16.25
N ARG A 316 -0.60 -2.24 17.56
CA ARG A 316 -0.40 -1.15 18.53
C ARG A 316 0.88 -0.34 18.26
N GLN A 317 1.96 -1.00 17.84
CA GLN A 317 3.19 -0.34 17.44
C GLN A 317 2.99 0.52 16.19
N THR A 318 2.34 -0.01 15.15
CA THR A 318 2.10 0.72 13.89
C THR A 318 1.15 1.90 14.07
N ILE A 319 0.17 1.78 14.97
CA ILE A 319 -0.70 2.90 15.38
C ILE A 319 0.13 4.06 15.91
N LYS A 320 1.07 3.79 16.83
CA LYS A 320 1.93 4.82 17.43
C LYS A 320 2.88 5.44 16.41
N ILE A 321 3.50 4.63 15.55
CA ILE A 321 4.45 5.08 14.53
C ILE A 321 3.77 5.98 13.48
N SER A 322 2.56 5.63 13.10
CA SER A 322 1.85 6.30 11.99
C SER A 322 0.81 7.31 12.45
N GLY A 323 0.55 7.42 13.76
CA GLY A 323 -0.45 8.33 14.30
C GLY A 323 -1.87 7.96 13.82
N ILE A 324 -2.23 6.67 13.89
CA ILE A 324 -3.54 6.19 13.42
C ILE A 324 -4.61 6.63 14.43
N ASP A 325 -5.64 7.33 13.95
CA ASP A 325 -6.76 7.84 14.74
C ASP A 325 -7.91 6.84 14.85
N GLY A 326 -8.09 6.00 13.83
CA GLY A 326 -9.12 4.95 13.81
C GLY A 326 -8.75 3.78 12.95
N ILE A 327 -9.39 2.63 13.21
CA ILE A 327 -9.14 1.36 12.51
C ILE A 327 -10.39 0.93 11.73
N ALA A 328 -10.19 0.58 10.47
CA ALA A 328 -11.13 -0.24 9.72
C ALA A 328 -10.71 -1.71 9.83
N LEU A 329 -11.46 -2.48 10.63
CA LEU A 329 -11.22 -3.91 10.83
C LEU A 329 -11.85 -4.69 9.68
N THR A 330 -11.05 -5.47 8.96
CA THR A 330 -11.52 -6.20 7.78
C THR A 330 -11.53 -7.71 7.99
N LYS A 331 -12.35 -8.41 7.19
CA LYS A 331 -12.38 -9.88 7.14
C LYS A 331 -12.73 -10.55 8.47
N LEU A 332 -13.67 -9.99 9.22
CA LEU A 332 -14.17 -10.60 10.45
C LEU A 332 -14.81 -11.98 10.17
N ASP A 333 -15.54 -12.08 9.07
CA ASP A 333 -16.23 -13.28 8.55
C ASP A 333 -15.31 -14.49 8.37
N VAL A 334 -14.03 -14.28 8.14
CA VAL A 334 -13.04 -15.37 8.00
C VAL A 334 -12.83 -16.15 9.31
N LEU A 335 -13.10 -15.51 10.44
CA LEU A 335 -13.00 -16.12 11.77
C LEU A 335 -14.27 -16.87 12.21
N ASP A 336 -15.35 -16.85 11.41
CA ASP A 336 -16.58 -17.57 11.71
C ASP A 336 -16.32 -19.07 11.93
N GLU A 337 -17.15 -19.72 12.77
CA GLU A 337 -17.12 -21.15 13.06
C GLU A 337 -15.87 -21.68 13.78
N LEU A 338 -14.89 -20.84 14.11
CA LEU A 338 -13.79 -21.24 14.98
C LEU A 338 -14.28 -21.47 16.40
N ASP A 339 -13.67 -22.44 17.11
CA ASP A 339 -13.96 -22.70 18.53
C ASP A 339 -13.30 -21.64 19.41
N GLU A 340 -12.08 -21.28 19.07
CA GLU A 340 -11.25 -20.31 19.76
C GLU A 340 -10.57 -19.35 18.79
N ILE A 341 -10.41 -18.11 19.21
CA ILE A 341 -9.66 -17.08 18.49
C ILE A 341 -8.59 -16.55 19.42
N LYS A 342 -7.38 -16.34 18.89
CA LYS A 342 -6.25 -15.87 19.70
C LYS A 342 -5.77 -14.52 19.20
N MET A 343 -5.41 -13.65 20.15
CA MET A 343 -4.75 -12.38 19.90
C MET A 343 -3.41 -12.36 20.62
N CYS A 344 -2.34 -12.05 19.91
CA CYS A 344 -1.02 -11.85 20.52
C CYS A 344 -1.04 -10.52 21.29
N ILE A 345 -0.74 -10.61 22.57
CA ILE A 345 -0.75 -9.47 23.51
C ILE A 345 0.64 -9.10 24.01
N GLN A 346 1.62 -9.98 23.86
CA GLN A 346 2.99 -9.78 24.31
C GLN A 346 3.91 -10.76 23.58
N TYR A 347 5.20 -10.48 23.58
CA TYR A 347 6.23 -11.42 23.10
C TYR A 347 7.12 -11.88 24.25
N ASP A 348 7.60 -13.12 24.14
CA ASP A 348 8.73 -13.63 24.91
C ASP A 348 9.96 -13.65 24.01
N LEU A 349 11.01 -12.94 24.41
CA LEU A 349 12.33 -12.96 23.76
C LEU A 349 13.36 -13.45 24.79
N ASP A 350 13.80 -14.67 24.61
CA ASP A 350 14.82 -15.33 25.47
C ASP A 350 14.45 -15.27 26.98
N GLY A 351 13.15 -15.48 27.32
CA GLY A 351 12.61 -15.45 28.67
C GLY A 351 12.24 -14.04 29.17
N LYS A 352 12.48 -12.99 28.39
CA LYS A 352 12.07 -11.63 28.71
C LYS A 352 10.79 -11.26 27.97
N LYS A 353 9.79 -10.83 28.71
CA LYS A 353 8.55 -10.32 28.12
C LYS A 353 8.74 -8.91 27.60
N ILE A 354 8.39 -8.70 26.32
CA ILE A 354 8.44 -7.40 25.63
C ILE A 354 7.10 -7.11 24.95
N ASP A 355 6.79 -5.83 24.75
CA ASP A 355 5.52 -5.35 24.17
C ASP A 355 5.72 -4.54 22.89
N TYR A 356 6.82 -4.81 22.19
CA TYR A 356 7.20 -4.22 20.90
C TYR A 356 7.94 -5.24 20.04
N LEU A 357 7.97 -5.06 18.71
CA LEU A 357 8.80 -5.83 17.81
C LEU A 357 10.22 -5.24 17.82
N PRO A 358 11.27 -6.02 18.18
CA PRO A 358 12.66 -5.58 18.07
C PRO A 358 13.03 -5.21 16.62
N ALA A 359 14.00 -4.34 16.44
CA ALA A 359 14.47 -3.96 15.11
C ALA A 359 15.36 -5.04 14.47
N ALA A 360 16.14 -5.78 15.27
CA ALA A 360 17.06 -6.79 14.78
C ALA A 360 16.31 -8.05 14.32
N VAL A 361 16.59 -8.50 13.09
CA VAL A 361 15.97 -9.71 12.51
C VAL A 361 16.23 -10.95 13.36
N GLU A 362 17.45 -11.08 13.90
CA GLU A 362 17.84 -12.21 14.77
C GLU A 362 16.94 -12.29 16.00
N ASP A 363 16.57 -11.17 16.58
CA ASP A 363 15.66 -11.13 17.73
C ASP A 363 14.21 -11.38 17.29
N GLN A 364 13.81 -10.83 16.14
CA GLN A 364 12.48 -11.07 15.57
C GLN A 364 12.22 -12.56 15.28
N LEU A 365 13.25 -13.31 14.89
CA LEU A 365 13.17 -14.75 14.63
C LEU A 365 13.11 -15.61 15.90
N LYS A 366 13.53 -15.07 17.06
CA LYS A 366 13.49 -15.77 18.36
C LYS A 366 12.18 -15.52 19.12
N ILE A 367 11.42 -14.52 18.75
CA ILE A 367 10.19 -14.13 19.43
C ILE A 367 9.20 -15.29 19.48
N LYS A 368 8.64 -15.53 20.66
CA LYS A 368 7.51 -16.42 20.88
C LYS A 368 6.29 -15.56 21.27
N PRO A 369 5.17 -15.63 20.52
CA PRO A 369 3.97 -14.87 20.85
C PRO A 369 3.29 -15.41 22.10
N ILE A 370 2.83 -14.50 22.95
CA ILE A 370 1.99 -14.78 24.12
C ILE A 370 0.57 -14.36 23.77
N TYR A 371 -0.36 -15.30 23.84
CA TYR A 371 -1.73 -15.11 23.39
C TYR A 371 -2.71 -14.93 24.55
N LYS A 372 -3.71 -14.08 24.29
CA LYS A 372 -5.00 -14.12 24.97
C LYS A 372 -5.97 -14.88 24.08
N THR A 373 -6.68 -15.86 24.65
CA THR A 373 -7.67 -16.68 23.94
C THR A 373 -9.06 -16.13 24.21
N PHE A 374 -9.90 -16.13 23.19
CA PHE A 374 -11.29 -15.71 23.19
C PHE A 374 -12.16 -16.88 22.71
N PRO A 375 -13.37 -17.07 23.22
CA PRO A 375 -14.31 -17.99 22.64
C PRO A 375 -14.68 -17.53 21.22
N GLY A 376 -14.69 -18.46 20.29
CA GLY A 376 -15.16 -18.20 18.94
C GLY A 376 -16.68 -18.06 18.87
N TRP A 377 -17.19 -17.83 17.68
CA TRP A 377 -18.63 -17.77 17.41
C TRP A 377 -18.99 -18.72 16.28
N LYS A 378 -20.16 -19.36 16.42
CA LYS A 378 -20.65 -20.38 15.49
C LYS A 378 -21.66 -19.85 14.48
N THR A 379 -22.10 -18.63 14.65
CA THR A 379 -23.03 -17.95 13.75
C THR A 379 -22.25 -17.16 12.73
N SER A 380 -22.63 -17.23 11.47
CA SER A 380 -22.00 -16.45 10.42
C SER A 380 -22.16 -14.95 10.66
N THR A 381 -21.06 -14.20 10.48
CA THR A 381 -21.06 -12.74 10.48
C THR A 381 -21.14 -12.17 9.07
N ASN A 382 -21.13 -13.02 8.04
CA ASN A 382 -21.15 -12.61 6.65
C ASN A 382 -22.40 -11.76 6.32
N GLY A 383 -22.18 -10.57 5.76
CA GLY A 383 -23.24 -9.65 5.35
C GLY A 383 -23.91 -8.86 6.47
N VAL A 384 -23.48 -9.00 7.72
CA VAL A 384 -24.00 -8.20 8.84
C VAL A 384 -23.60 -6.74 8.68
N LYS A 385 -24.57 -5.82 8.82
CA LYS A 385 -24.40 -4.36 8.61
C LYS A 385 -24.57 -3.53 9.87
N ASN A 386 -24.97 -4.15 10.99
CA ASN A 386 -25.16 -3.49 12.27
C ASN A 386 -24.38 -4.22 13.37
N ILE A 387 -23.64 -3.51 14.18
CA ILE A 387 -22.82 -4.07 15.27
C ILE A 387 -23.66 -4.87 16.28
N ASN A 388 -24.91 -4.47 16.49
CA ASN A 388 -25.83 -5.15 17.44
C ASN A 388 -26.30 -6.52 16.93
N GLU A 389 -26.21 -6.78 15.64
CA GLU A 389 -26.58 -8.05 15.01
C GLU A 389 -25.45 -9.08 15.03
N LEU A 390 -24.23 -8.67 15.37
CA LEU A 390 -23.11 -9.58 15.53
C LEU A 390 -23.32 -10.49 16.74
N PRO A 391 -22.82 -11.75 16.68
CA PRO A 391 -22.75 -12.62 17.84
C PRO A 391 -21.98 -11.94 19.00
N ASP A 392 -22.38 -12.19 20.26
CA ASP A 392 -21.77 -11.56 21.42
C ASP A 392 -20.25 -11.82 21.50
N ASN A 393 -19.81 -13.04 21.19
CA ASN A 393 -18.37 -13.35 21.16
C ASN A 393 -17.63 -12.54 20.10
N ALA A 394 -18.23 -12.27 18.93
CA ALA A 394 -17.63 -11.43 17.89
C ALA A 394 -17.53 -9.98 18.36
N LYS A 395 -18.57 -9.43 19.00
CA LYS A 395 -18.53 -8.10 19.62
C LYS A 395 -17.46 -8.02 20.70
N ASN A 396 -17.40 -9.00 21.59
CA ASN A 396 -16.40 -9.06 22.66
C ASN A 396 -14.96 -9.11 22.11
N TYR A 397 -14.76 -9.84 21.01
CA TYR A 397 -13.45 -9.86 20.32
C TYR A 397 -13.11 -8.48 19.75
N ILE A 398 -14.03 -7.83 19.04
CA ILE A 398 -13.84 -6.48 18.48
C ILE A 398 -13.48 -5.48 19.58
N TYR A 399 -14.25 -5.46 20.68
CA TYR A 399 -13.98 -4.56 21.82
C TYR A 399 -12.65 -4.86 22.52
N ALA A 400 -12.29 -6.15 22.63
CA ALA A 400 -10.99 -6.53 23.19
C ALA A 400 -9.82 -6.12 22.30
N VAL A 401 -9.96 -6.15 20.98
CA VAL A 401 -8.98 -5.62 20.04
C VAL A 401 -8.87 -4.11 20.21
N GLU A 402 -9.99 -3.38 20.20
CA GLU A 402 -10.04 -1.92 20.38
C GLU A 402 -9.34 -1.48 21.68
N ASP A 403 -9.69 -2.13 22.78
CA ASP A 403 -9.12 -1.84 24.11
C ASP A 403 -7.60 -2.09 24.14
N PHE A 404 -7.17 -3.24 23.57
CA PHE A 404 -5.74 -3.61 23.58
C PHE A 404 -4.89 -2.68 22.73
N ILE A 405 -5.36 -2.32 21.52
CA ILE A 405 -4.60 -1.44 20.62
C ILE A 405 -4.71 0.03 21.01
N GLY A 406 -5.69 0.40 21.82
CA GLY A 406 -5.90 1.76 22.34
C GLY A 406 -6.38 2.75 21.27
N THR A 407 -7.07 2.27 20.23
CA THR A 407 -7.56 3.10 19.13
C THR A 407 -8.91 2.57 18.66
N LYS A 408 -9.87 3.46 18.40
CA LYS A 408 -11.24 3.10 18.03
C LYS A 408 -11.31 2.31 16.74
N ILE A 409 -12.18 1.32 16.69
CA ILE A 409 -12.58 0.65 15.47
C ILE A 409 -13.70 1.46 14.83
N SER A 410 -13.37 2.17 13.74
CA SER A 410 -14.31 3.05 13.01
C SER A 410 -15.25 2.29 12.09
N SER A 411 -14.84 1.10 11.65
CA SER A 411 -15.69 0.24 10.82
C SER A 411 -15.26 -1.22 10.88
N VAL A 412 -16.20 -2.13 10.61
CA VAL A 412 -15.94 -3.58 10.54
C VAL A 412 -16.48 -4.12 9.23
N SER A 413 -15.62 -4.76 8.44
CA SER A 413 -16.00 -5.44 7.20
C SER A 413 -16.35 -6.90 7.49
N THR A 414 -17.53 -7.33 7.08
CA THR A 414 -18.12 -8.64 7.34
C THR A 414 -18.21 -9.53 6.09
N SER A 415 -17.80 -9.02 4.93
CA SER A 415 -17.67 -9.80 3.68
C SER A 415 -16.78 -9.05 2.68
N PRO A 416 -16.43 -9.65 1.53
CA PRO A 416 -15.75 -8.94 0.43
C PRO A 416 -16.59 -7.84 -0.21
N GLU A 417 -17.91 -7.91 -0.12
CA GLU A 417 -18.83 -6.96 -0.75
C GLU A 417 -18.76 -5.59 -0.09
N ARG A 418 -18.80 -4.54 -0.89
CA ARG A 418 -18.66 -3.15 -0.42
C ARG A 418 -19.70 -2.78 0.63
N GLU A 419 -20.96 -3.15 0.39
CA GLU A 419 -22.11 -2.79 1.23
C GLU A 419 -22.11 -3.54 2.59
N ASP A 420 -21.31 -4.60 2.71
CA ASP A 420 -21.24 -5.42 3.91
C ASP A 420 -20.17 -4.87 4.87
N THR A 421 -20.39 -3.63 5.31
CA THR A 421 -19.52 -2.93 6.24
C THR A 421 -20.36 -2.29 7.34
N ILE A 422 -20.06 -2.64 8.57
CA ILE A 422 -20.59 -1.97 9.75
C ILE A 422 -19.83 -0.66 9.90
N LEU A 423 -20.47 0.46 9.66
CA LEU A 423 -19.91 1.79 9.87
C LEU A 423 -20.23 2.27 11.27
N ILE A 424 -19.20 2.46 12.10
CA ILE A 424 -19.33 2.98 13.45
C ILE A 424 -19.08 4.49 13.45
N GLU A 425 -18.08 4.93 12.69
CA GLU A 425 -17.67 6.32 12.61
C GLU A 425 -17.22 6.68 11.19
N ASN A 426 -17.76 7.76 10.61
CA ASN A 426 -17.33 8.22 9.28
C ASN A 426 -16.13 9.18 9.41
N PRO A 427 -14.94 8.83 8.90
CA PRO A 427 -13.75 9.67 9.01
C PRO A 427 -13.89 11.08 8.40
N PHE A 428 -14.79 11.28 7.44
CA PHE A 428 -15.05 12.61 6.86
C PHE A 428 -16.00 13.49 7.69
N GLU A 429 -16.67 12.93 8.69
CA GLU A 429 -17.72 13.61 9.47
C GLU A 429 -17.33 13.89 10.94
N ILE A 430 -16.24 13.29 11.40
CA ILE A 430 -15.72 13.45 12.78
C ILE A 430 -15.17 14.86 13.02
#